data_0bc895eef435547c80ca8b1e6667f1cd
#
_entry.id   0bc895eef435547c80ca8b1e6667f1cd
#
_cell.length_a   1.000
_cell.length_b   1.000
_cell.length_c   1.000
_cell.angle_alpha   90.00
_cell.angle_beta   90.00
_cell.angle_gamma   90.00
#
_symmetry.space_group_name_H-M   'P 1'
#
loop_
_entity.id
_entity.type
_entity.pdbx_description
1 polymer ?
#
loop_
_entity_poly.entity_id
_entity_poly.type
_entity_poly.pdbx_seq_one_letter_code
_entity_poly.pdbx_strand_id
1 'polypeptide(L)'
;MGGGPAPDAPGTGSEQALTAFLDTNVLVRHLTGDPAAQAAKATSYLLRAEDLLLPDLILAELAYVLEGFYETPRSQVAETLRAVLAFPAIRVLDADLLLRAVEAYDAHRLDFADAYLVACAERTGIGEIASFDRAIDRVGTVRRVEPH
;
A
#
# COMPACT_ATOMS: atom_id res chain seq x y z
N MET A 1 -7.77 23.05 -34.62
CA MET A 1 -7.60 22.75 -34.42
C MET A 1 -7.62 22.02 -33.62
N GLY A 2 -7.65 22.36 -33.39
CA GLY A 2 -8.08 21.63 -32.47
C GLY A 2 -7.76 20.41 -32.46
N GLY A 3 -7.38 20.32 -32.86
CA GLY A 3 -7.09 19.12 -32.61
C GLY A 3 -7.92 18.07 -32.95
N GLY A 4 -7.50 16.99 -32.78
CA GLY A 4 -8.29 15.83 -32.98
C GLY A 4 -9.39 15.70 -31.96
N PRO A 5 -10.18 14.69 -32.08
CA PRO A 5 -11.21 14.44 -31.09
C PRO A 5 -10.59 14.28 -29.71
N ALA A 6 -11.33 14.71 -28.72
CA ALA A 6 -10.92 14.49 -27.35
C ALA A 6 -10.73 13.00 -27.12
N PRO A 7 -9.77 12.65 -26.29
CA PRO A 7 -9.64 11.24 -25.93
C PRO A 7 -10.92 10.76 -25.27
N ASP A 8 -11.25 9.52 -25.50
CA ASP A 8 -12.41 8.95 -24.86
C ASP A 8 -12.30 9.04 -23.36
N ALA A 9 -13.41 9.38 -22.74
CA ALA A 9 -13.45 9.42 -21.30
C ALA A 9 -13.23 8.03 -20.75
N PRO A 10 -12.52 7.91 -19.63
CA PRO A 10 -12.34 6.60 -18.99
C PRO A 10 -13.68 5.94 -18.72
N GLY A 11 -13.81 4.72 -19.06
CA GLY A 11 -15.01 3.97 -18.76
C GLY A 11 -16.17 4.16 -19.73
N THR A 12 -15.99 4.90 -20.81
CA THR A 12 -17.06 5.10 -21.77
C THR A 12 -17.30 3.91 -22.66
N GLY A 13 -16.30 3.08 -22.89
CA GLY A 13 -16.44 1.89 -23.70
C GLY A 13 -16.16 0.67 -22.87
N SER A 14 -16.80 -0.44 -23.21
CA SER A 14 -16.60 -1.70 -22.50
C SER A 14 -15.19 -2.22 -22.66
N GLU A 15 -14.51 -1.85 -23.75
CA GLU A 15 -13.15 -2.27 -24.02
C GLU A 15 -12.08 -1.40 -23.36
N GLN A 16 -12.48 -0.27 -22.82
CA GLN A 16 -11.52 0.62 -22.21
C GLN A 16 -11.10 0.11 -20.83
N ALA A 17 -9.79 0.08 -20.62
CA ALA A 17 -9.24 -0.25 -19.32
C ALA A 17 -9.59 0.85 -18.32
N LEU A 18 -9.98 0.46 -17.10
CA LEU A 18 -10.15 1.39 -16.00
C LEU A 18 -8.78 1.63 -15.39
N THR A 19 -8.27 2.85 -15.56
CA THR A 19 -6.98 3.27 -15.03
C THR A 19 -7.17 4.44 -14.10
N ALA A 20 -6.71 4.31 -12.87
CA ALA A 20 -6.87 5.36 -11.88
C ALA A 20 -5.88 5.17 -10.75
N PHE A 21 -5.65 6.23 -10.00
CA PHE A 21 -5.02 6.10 -8.69
C PHE A 21 -6.06 5.57 -7.70
N LEU A 22 -5.62 4.71 -6.81
CA LEU A 22 -6.49 4.05 -5.85
C LEU A 22 -6.37 4.76 -4.50
N ASP A 23 -7.50 5.17 -3.96
CA ASP A 23 -7.54 5.79 -2.64
C ASP A 23 -7.76 4.72 -1.57
N THR A 24 -7.30 5.02 -0.36
CA THR A 24 -7.42 4.12 0.79
C THR A 24 -8.86 3.69 1.03
N ASN A 25 -9.82 4.62 0.89
CA ASN A 25 -11.22 4.33 1.21
C ASN A 25 -11.81 3.24 0.33
N VAL A 26 -11.39 3.15 -0.93
CA VAL A 26 -11.88 2.10 -1.82
C VAL A 26 -11.46 0.73 -1.28
N LEU A 27 -10.20 0.61 -0.87
CA LEU A 27 -9.69 -0.63 -0.29
C LEU A 27 -10.36 -0.95 1.04
N VAL A 28 -10.50 0.04 1.91
CA VAL A 28 -11.13 -0.15 3.22
C VAL A 28 -12.58 -0.61 3.08
N ARG A 29 -13.35 0.00 2.20
CA ARG A 29 -14.73 -0.41 1.96
C ARG A 29 -14.82 -1.84 1.46
N HIS A 30 -13.96 -2.18 0.50
CA HIS A 30 -13.92 -3.55 -0.02
C HIS A 30 -13.55 -4.56 1.07
N LEU A 31 -12.52 -4.26 1.86
CA LEU A 31 -11.98 -5.19 2.85
C LEU A 31 -12.91 -5.37 4.06
N THR A 32 -13.58 -4.29 4.48
CA THR A 32 -14.42 -4.33 5.69
C THR A 32 -15.88 -4.63 5.39
N GLY A 33 -16.31 -4.41 4.16
CA GLY A 33 -17.72 -4.61 3.80
C GLY A 33 -18.66 -3.54 4.35
N ASP A 34 -18.14 -2.43 4.86
CA ASP A 34 -18.93 -1.44 5.57
C ASP A 34 -18.62 -0.01 5.09
N PRO A 35 -19.64 0.79 4.78
CA PRO A 35 -21.06 0.40 4.70
C PRO A 35 -21.32 -0.44 3.46
N ALA A 36 -22.32 -1.32 3.54
CA ALA A 36 -22.54 -2.36 2.54
C ALA A 36 -22.70 -1.82 1.12
N ALA A 37 -23.41 -0.70 0.93
CA ALA A 37 -23.63 -0.14 -0.39
C ALA A 37 -22.32 0.34 -1.02
N GLN A 38 -21.47 1.02 -0.28
CA GLN A 38 -20.18 1.48 -0.77
C GLN A 38 -19.22 0.32 -0.97
N ALA A 39 -19.27 -0.66 -0.08
CA ALA A 39 -18.43 -1.85 -0.19
C ALA A 39 -18.72 -2.63 -1.48
N ALA A 40 -19.99 -2.78 -1.83
CA ALA A 40 -20.37 -3.45 -3.06
C ALA A 40 -19.85 -2.72 -4.28
N LYS A 41 -19.93 -1.38 -4.27
CA LYS A 41 -19.40 -0.55 -5.37
C LYS A 41 -17.88 -0.67 -5.47
N ALA A 42 -17.20 -0.62 -4.33
CA ALA A 42 -15.73 -0.75 -4.29
C ALA A 42 -15.30 -2.11 -4.83
N THR A 43 -15.92 -3.18 -4.38
CA THR A 43 -15.62 -4.53 -4.84
C THR A 43 -15.84 -4.66 -6.33
N SER A 44 -17.00 -4.20 -6.83
CA SER A 44 -17.31 -4.25 -8.25
C SER A 44 -16.27 -3.47 -9.07
N TYR A 45 -15.89 -2.29 -8.61
CA TYR A 45 -14.88 -1.48 -9.29
C TYR A 45 -13.53 -2.20 -9.35
N LEU A 46 -13.08 -2.73 -8.23
CA LEU A 46 -11.79 -3.44 -8.16
C LEU A 46 -11.76 -4.65 -9.09
N LEU A 47 -12.88 -5.36 -9.19
CA LEU A 47 -12.95 -6.56 -10.04
C LEU A 47 -12.97 -6.23 -11.53
N ARG A 48 -13.44 -5.03 -11.91
CA ARG A 48 -13.47 -4.60 -13.30
C ARG A 48 -12.20 -3.88 -13.75
N ALA A 49 -11.44 -3.37 -12.81
CA ALA A 49 -10.28 -2.55 -13.12
C ALA A 49 -9.14 -3.36 -13.72
N GLU A 50 -8.33 -2.70 -14.54
CA GLU A 50 -7.14 -3.31 -15.13
C GLU A 50 -5.85 -2.73 -14.57
N ASP A 51 -5.81 -1.42 -14.37
CA ASP A 51 -4.62 -0.73 -13.86
C ASP A 51 -5.02 0.27 -12.80
N LEU A 52 -4.82 -0.10 -11.56
CA LEU A 52 -5.03 0.79 -10.42
C LEU A 52 -3.68 1.07 -9.78
N LEU A 53 -3.30 2.33 -9.81
CA LEU A 53 -2.01 2.76 -9.29
C LEU A 53 -2.11 3.01 -7.80
N LEU A 54 -1.32 2.29 -7.03
CA LEU A 54 -1.32 2.37 -5.57
C LEU A 54 0.00 3.00 -5.10
N PRO A 55 -0.02 4.29 -4.70
CA PRO A 55 1.17 4.91 -4.13
C PRO A 55 1.56 4.26 -2.81
N ASP A 56 2.85 4.27 -2.51
CA ASP A 56 3.37 3.70 -1.26
C ASP A 56 2.69 4.31 -0.04
N LEU A 57 2.44 5.61 -0.09
CA LEU A 57 1.77 6.32 1.01
C LEU A 57 0.37 5.76 1.28
N ILE A 58 -0.34 5.37 0.24
CA ILE A 58 -1.70 4.83 0.40
C ILE A 58 -1.66 3.44 1.04
N LEU A 59 -0.67 2.63 0.68
CA LEU A 59 -0.48 1.34 1.35
C LEU A 59 -0.18 1.53 2.83
N ALA A 60 0.66 2.51 3.16
CA ALA A 60 0.97 2.84 4.55
C ALA A 60 -0.28 3.28 5.30
N GLU A 61 -1.09 4.14 4.68
CA GLU A 61 -2.33 4.61 5.28
C GLU A 61 -3.28 3.45 5.54
N LEU A 62 -3.38 2.52 4.60
CA LEU A 62 -4.20 1.32 4.79
C LEU A 62 -3.76 0.54 6.02
N ALA A 63 -2.46 0.33 6.19
CA ALA A 63 -1.94 -0.36 7.37
C ALA A 63 -2.35 0.35 8.66
N TYR A 64 -2.22 1.67 8.72
CA TYR A 64 -2.60 2.44 9.91
C TYR A 64 -4.09 2.40 10.19
N VAL A 65 -4.93 2.46 9.15
CA VAL A 65 -6.38 2.40 9.32
C VAL A 65 -6.81 1.04 9.83
N LEU A 66 -6.27 -0.03 9.26
CA LEU A 66 -6.61 -1.39 9.71
C LEU A 66 -6.15 -1.64 11.14
N GLU A 67 -4.94 -1.22 11.48
CA GLU A 67 -4.39 -1.45 12.80
C GLU A 67 -5.02 -0.55 13.85
N GLY A 68 -5.19 0.74 13.54
CA GLY A 68 -5.68 1.72 14.49
C GLY A 68 -7.18 1.77 14.63
N PHE A 69 -7.90 1.98 13.53
CA PHE A 69 -9.34 2.14 13.58
C PHE A 69 -10.07 0.80 13.74
N TYR A 70 -9.64 -0.20 12.97
CA TYR A 70 -10.31 -1.51 12.98
C TYR A 70 -9.66 -2.49 13.96
N GLU A 71 -8.59 -2.08 14.62
CA GLU A 71 -7.89 -2.89 15.63
C GLU A 71 -7.54 -4.28 15.13
N THR A 72 -7.18 -4.36 13.84
CA THR A 72 -6.81 -5.62 13.21
C THR A 72 -5.45 -6.08 13.74
N PRO A 73 -5.32 -7.35 14.13
CA PRO A 73 -4.02 -7.86 14.57
C PRO A 73 -2.95 -7.74 13.49
N ARG A 74 -1.72 -7.49 13.91
CA ARG A 74 -0.59 -7.23 13.02
C ARG A 74 -0.44 -8.29 11.93
N SER A 75 -0.51 -9.57 12.28
CA SER A 75 -0.36 -10.64 11.30
C SER A 75 -1.42 -10.61 10.22
N GLN A 76 -2.65 -10.23 10.61
CA GLN A 76 -3.75 -10.10 9.65
C GLN A 76 -3.59 -8.86 8.78
N VAL A 77 -3.08 -7.76 9.34
CA VAL A 77 -2.74 -6.58 8.55
C VAL A 77 -1.70 -6.97 7.50
N ALA A 78 -0.65 -7.66 7.91
CA ALA A 78 0.40 -8.08 6.98
C ALA A 78 -0.16 -8.96 5.86
N GLU A 79 -1.02 -9.94 6.19
CA GLU A 79 -1.65 -10.79 5.19
C GLU A 79 -2.49 -9.96 4.21
N THR A 80 -3.23 -9.00 4.73
CA THR A 80 -4.07 -8.12 3.91
C THR A 80 -3.22 -7.28 2.97
N LEU A 81 -2.13 -6.70 3.46
CA LEU A 81 -1.24 -5.91 2.62
C LEU A 81 -0.61 -6.77 1.51
N ARG A 82 -0.22 -8.00 1.83
CA ARG A 82 0.29 -8.93 0.82
C ARG A 82 -0.78 -9.25 -0.23
N ALA A 83 -2.01 -9.46 0.20
CA ALA A 83 -3.11 -9.73 -0.72
C ALA A 83 -3.39 -8.54 -1.64
N VAL A 84 -3.33 -7.32 -1.10
CA VAL A 84 -3.48 -6.10 -1.90
C VAL A 84 -2.36 -6.02 -2.95
N LEU A 85 -1.13 -6.27 -2.55
CA LEU A 85 0.01 -6.22 -3.46
C LEU A 85 -0.04 -7.34 -4.52
N ALA A 86 -0.73 -8.44 -4.23
CA ALA A 86 -0.91 -9.54 -5.16
C ALA A 86 -2.14 -9.38 -6.05
N PHE A 87 -2.97 -8.38 -5.81
CA PHE A 87 -4.21 -8.18 -6.58
C PHE A 87 -3.87 -7.81 -8.02
N PRO A 88 -4.43 -8.54 -9.01
CA PRO A 88 -3.96 -8.40 -10.40
C PRO A 88 -4.06 -6.98 -10.97
N ALA A 89 -5.08 -6.22 -10.58
CA ALA A 89 -5.27 -4.87 -11.11
C ALA A 89 -4.38 -3.83 -10.44
N ILE A 90 -3.79 -4.13 -9.30
CA ILE A 90 -3.03 -3.13 -8.54
C ILE A 90 -1.59 -3.07 -9.01
N ARG A 91 -1.15 -1.85 -9.33
CA ARG A 91 0.22 -1.54 -9.75
C ARG A 91 0.88 -0.66 -8.71
N VAL A 92 2.11 -0.99 -8.37
CA VAL A 92 2.94 -0.21 -7.45
C VAL A 92 4.27 0.11 -8.14
N LEU A 93 4.98 1.12 -7.64
CA LEU A 93 6.26 1.51 -8.24
C LEU A 93 7.33 0.45 -8.04
N ASP A 94 7.36 -0.15 -6.85
CA ASP A 94 8.39 -1.14 -6.50
C ASP A 94 7.77 -2.18 -5.59
N ALA A 95 7.30 -3.27 -6.18
CA ALA A 95 6.64 -4.33 -5.43
C ALA A 95 7.58 -5.00 -4.43
N ASP A 96 8.84 -5.22 -4.81
CA ASP A 96 9.80 -5.88 -3.93
C ASP A 96 10.09 -5.04 -2.69
N LEU A 97 10.19 -3.72 -2.87
CA LEU A 97 10.38 -2.80 -1.75
C LEU A 97 9.22 -2.89 -0.77
N LEU A 98 7.98 -2.85 -1.28
CA LEU A 98 6.80 -2.87 -0.44
C LEU A 98 6.61 -4.22 0.24
N LEU A 99 6.90 -5.32 -0.47
CA LEU A 99 6.85 -6.66 0.14
C LEU A 99 7.88 -6.78 1.25
N ARG A 100 9.07 -6.22 1.07
CA ARG A 100 10.08 -6.21 2.13
C ARG A 100 9.61 -5.38 3.33
N ALA A 101 8.98 -4.23 3.07
CA ALA A 101 8.42 -3.40 4.14
C ALA A 101 7.36 -4.17 4.95
N VAL A 102 6.47 -4.89 4.27
CA VAL A 102 5.46 -5.71 4.93
C VAL A 102 6.11 -6.81 5.77
N GLU A 103 7.15 -7.45 5.26
CA GLU A 103 7.87 -8.47 5.99
C GLU A 103 8.52 -7.92 7.26
N ALA A 104 9.17 -6.77 7.17
CA ALA A 104 9.78 -6.14 8.34
C ALA A 104 8.73 -5.71 9.37
N TYR A 105 7.60 -5.20 8.89
CA TYR A 105 6.46 -4.85 9.72
C TYR A 105 5.97 -6.06 10.53
N ASP A 106 5.80 -7.19 9.86
CA ASP A 106 5.26 -8.40 10.47
C ASP A 106 6.30 -9.09 11.38
N ALA A 107 7.51 -9.31 10.85
CA ALA A 107 8.52 -10.09 11.54
C ALA A 107 9.16 -9.35 12.72
N HIS A 108 9.37 -8.05 12.58
CA HIS A 108 10.09 -7.27 13.57
C HIS A 108 9.20 -6.36 14.41
N ARG A 109 7.89 -6.40 14.20
CA ARG A 109 6.91 -5.65 14.97
C ARG A 109 7.19 -4.15 14.96
N LEU A 110 7.55 -3.64 13.80
CA LEU A 110 7.76 -2.21 13.59
C LEU A 110 6.46 -1.53 13.17
N ASP A 111 6.36 -0.23 13.41
CA ASP A 111 5.35 0.57 12.71
C ASP A 111 5.62 0.47 11.21
N PHE A 112 4.58 0.59 10.40
CA PHE A 112 4.76 0.43 8.97
C PHE A 112 5.75 1.46 8.39
N ALA A 113 5.72 2.69 8.88
CA ALA A 113 6.66 3.72 8.42
C ALA A 113 8.11 3.33 8.71
N ASP A 114 8.38 2.79 9.91
CA ASP A 114 9.72 2.32 10.26
C ASP A 114 10.12 1.11 9.41
N ALA A 115 9.18 0.20 9.18
CA ALA A 115 9.42 -0.95 8.31
C ALA A 115 9.77 -0.50 6.89
N TYR A 116 9.09 0.53 6.41
CA TYR A 116 9.36 1.09 5.09
C TYR A 116 10.74 1.74 5.03
N LEU A 117 11.13 2.48 6.10
CA LEU A 117 12.49 3.04 6.19
C LEU A 117 13.55 1.94 6.13
N VAL A 118 13.32 0.83 6.84
CA VAL A 118 14.22 -0.32 6.80
C VAL A 118 14.36 -0.85 5.37
N ALA A 119 13.23 -1.04 4.69
CA ALA A 119 13.25 -1.53 3.31
C ALA A 119 14.00 -0.58 2.38
N CYS A 120 13.82 0.73 2.55
CA CYS A 120 14.53 1.75 1.78
C CYS A 120 16.03 1.74 2.06
N ALA A 121 16.41 1.62 3.34
CA ALA A 121 17.83 1.59 3.73
C ALA A 121 18.53 0.37 3.12
N GLU A 122 17.87 -0.77 3.15
CA GLU A 122 18.41 -1.98 2.51
C GLU A 122 18.49 -1.82 1.00
N ARG A 123 17.42 -1.31 0.37
CA ARG A 123 17.31 -1.22 -1.08
C ARG A 123 18.34 -0.26 -1.68
N THR A 124 18.62 0.84 -0.99
CA THR A 124 19.57 1.85 -1.46
C THR A 124 21.02 1.52 -1.11
N GLY A 125 21.24 0.57 -0.20
CA GLY A 125 22.56 0.27 0.30
C GLY A 125 23.08 1.27 1.31
N ILE A 126 22.29 2.29 1.68
CA ILE A 126 22.70 3.27 2.70
C ILE A 126 22.86 2.61 4.05
N GLY A 127 21.91 1.78 4.43
CA GLY A 127 22.02 0.94 5.62
C GLY A 127 21.89 1.63 6.96
N GLU A 128 21.86 2.97 7.00
CA GLU A 128 21.72 3.73 8.24
C GLU A 128 20.41 4.49 8.29
N ILE A 129 19.81 4.52 9.47
CA ILE A 129 18.56 5.23 9.71
C ILE A 129 18.75 6.13 10.93
N ALA A 130 18.66 7.45 10.73
CA ALA A 130 18.69 8.41 11.83
C ALA A 130 17.33 8.40 12.53
N SER A 131 17.29 7.97 13.79
CA SER A 131 16.04 7.84 14.52
C SER A 131 16.26 7.71 16.01
N PHE A 132 15.32 8.24 16.78
CA PHE A 132 15.27 7.99 18.22
C PHE A 132 14.49 6.71 18.54
N ASP A 133 13.80 6.10 17.57
CA ASP A 133 12.99 4.93 17.82
C ASP A 133 13.84 3.67 17.88
N ARG A 134 13.97 3.13 19.08
CA ARG A 134 14.80 1.95 19.33
C ARG A 134 14.25 0.68 18.72
N ALA A 135 12.99 0.67 18.30
CA ALA A 135 12.41 -0.50 17.66
C ALA A 135 13.19 -0.89 16.40
N ILE A 136 13.78 0.08 15.71
CA ILE A 136 14.59 -0.15 14.52
C ILE A 136 15.78 -1.07 14.81
N ASP A 137 16.30 -1.05 16.05
CA ASP A 137 17.40 -1.94 16.44
C ASP A 137 17.04 -3.42 16.37
N ARG A 138 15.75 -3.75 16.25
CA ARG A 138 15.31 -5.13 16.10
C ARG A 138 15.72 -5.74 14.76
N VAL A 139 16.08 -4.90 13.79
CA VAL A 139 16.40 -5.36 12.44
C VAL A 139 17.91 -5.32 12.23
N GLY A 140 18.51 -6.51 12.09
CA GLY A 140 19.97 -6.63 12.02
C GLY A 140 20.60 -6.18 10.71
N THR A 141 19.81 -5.92 9.68
CA THR A 141 20.32 -5.51 8.36
C THR A 141 20.57 -4.01 8.24
N VAL A 142 20.13 -3.24 9.22
CA VAL A 142 20.31 -1.78 9.22
C VAL A 142 20.91 -1.34 10.54
N ARG A 143 21.45 -0.13 10.55
CA ARG A 143 22.02 0.46 11.76
C ARG A 143 21.29 1.76 12.08
N ARG A 144 20.74 1.83 13.28
CA ARG A 144 20.13 3.07 13.76
C ARG A 144 21.20 4.01 14.25
N VAL A 145 21.10 5.26 13.86
CA VAL A 145 21.99 6.33 14.31
C VAL A 145 21.14 7.29 15.13
N GLU A 146 21.45 7.39 16.41
CA GLU A 146 20.72 8.31 17.27
C GLU A 146 21.34 9.70 17.15
N PRO A 147 20.55 10.71 16.81
CA PRO A 147 21.07 12.07 16.74
C PRO A 147 21.55 12.56 18.10
N HIS A 148 22.60 13.39 18.09
CA HIS A 148 23.21 13.93 19.31
C HIS A 148 23.63 15.38 19.12
#